data_26a681b391673d7ebbb94b9167036ad1
#
_entry.id   26a681b391673d7ebbb94b9167036ad1
#
_cell.length_a   1.000
_cell.length_b   1.000
_cell.length_c   1.000
_cell.angle_alpha   90.00
_cell.angle_beta   90.00
_cell.angle_gamma   90.00
#
_symmetry.space_group_name_H-M   'P 1'
#
loop_
_entity.id
_entity.type
_entity.pdbx_description
1 polymer ?
#
loop_
_entity_poly.entity_id
_entity_poly.type
_entity_poly.pdbx_seq_one_letter_code
_entity_poly.pdbx_strand_id
1 'polypeptide(L)'
;MGRRSRAAEIQVPWQATFAPLLAGRTLPARALAAVLLLALSAACGSRLPESDFEHDDRTPPPRDSAPLRVGIIASATSPVGGSAFTGPRDGAKAWFDRLNARGGIDGRRVEVRLCDDGGSGVGNNECVHQLVEEDEVVALVATTVLDYAGASRVSGARVPDIGGQPIGSAYDTYPHLYGIYGSLAPRDGTTGWDGKQYGSTEVYRYFKREHGARTAAVVSYNQSASAAYARLVERGLRAEGYRVVTEQVDFALPNFRAVAADLKEQGADLVFDAIDGHGNARLCQAMDEVGADVTAKVTNVQNWTSTVPEAYRDSPRCRNALWATGSSRNHQDTGHPAVREFRDATKGLKTHSQWQLEGWAAARWFTDAAKSCARTGITRACVDAYMNRSEGYTAGGLLLPVEFKRLAEPPKTTRTCLSVARWQDGKGWVGQGDMNRTCFDVPQLAYEP
;
A
#
# COMPACT_ATOMS: atom_id res chain seq x y z
N MET A 1 -33.67 32.20 -39.34
CA MET A 1 -32.46 33.02 -39.40
C MET A 1 -31.48 32.42 -38.40
N GLY A 2 -30.53 31.57 -38.66
CA GLY A 2 -29.66 31.38 -39.79
C GLY A 2 -28.28 31.97 -39.50
N ARG A 3 -27.39 31.24 -38.84
CA ARG A 3 -25.96 31.32 -39.15
C ARG A 3 -25.24 30.06 -38.59
N ARG A 4 -24.84 29.19 -39.50
CA ARG A 4 -23.83 28.17 -39.32
C ARG A 4 -22.44 28.81 -39.44
N SER A 5 -21.49 28.55 -38.54
CA SER A 5 -20.09 28.81 -38.77
C SER A 5 -19.34 27.48 -38.93
N ARG A 6 -18.62 27.36 -40.06
CA ARG A 6 -17.81 26.24 -40.48
C ARG A 6 -16.48 26.24 -39.71
N ALA A 7 -16.06 25.09 -39.21
CA ALA A 7 -14.67 24.84 -38.81
C ALA A 7 -13.86 24.48 -40.07
N ALA A 8 -12.70 25.11 -40.23
CA ALA A 8 -11.75 24.82 -41.31
C ALA A 8 -10.76 23.74 -40.91
N GLU A 9 -10.71 22.68 -41.71
CA GLU A 9 -9.65 21.68 -41.68
C GLU A 9 -8.38 22.29 -42.27
N ILE A 10 -7.24 22.12 -41.57
CA ILE A 10 -5.92 22.41 -42.12
C ILE A 10 -5.23 21.04 -42.32
N GLN A 11 -5.18 20.61 -43.57
CA GLN A 11 -4.32 19.54 -44.06
C GLN A 11 -2.91 20.08 -44.33
N VAL A 12 -1.89 19.37 -43.83
CA VAL A 12 -0.50 19.58 -44.26
C VAL A 12 0.08 18.25 -44.73
N PRO A 13 0.56 18.14 -45.98
CA PRO A 13 1.16 16.95 -46.51
C PRO A 13 2.68 16.96 -46.34
N TRP A 14 3.29 15.90 -45.84
CA TRP A 14 4.71 15.62 -46.03
C TRP A 14 4.91 14.21 -46.57
N GLN A 15 5.08 14.12 -47.85
CA GLN A 15 5.78 12.99 -48.51
C GLN A 15 7.24 13.41 -48.74
N ALA A 16 8.18 12.61 -48.28
CA ALA A 16 9.54 12.63 -48.69
C ALA A 16 10.02 11.20 -48.94
N THR A 17 10.05 10.87 -50.20
CA THR A 17 10.69 9.69 -50.81
C THR A 17 12.21 9.80 -50.72
N PHE A 18 12.89 8.77 -50.23
CA PHE A 18 14.32 8.56 -50.49
C PHE A 18 14.55 7.18 -51.08
N ALA A 19 15.08 7.18 -52.29
CA ALA A 19 15.55 6.02 -53.03
C ALA A 19 17.01 5.64 -52.63
N PRO A 20 17.42 4.37 -52.83
CA PRO A 20 18.71 3.89 -52.39
C PRO A 20 19.80 4.12 -53.43
N LEU A 21 21.00 4.52 -53.01
CA LEU A 21 22.22 4.48 -53.82
C LEU A 21 23.14 3.35 -53.31
N LEU A 22 23.15 2.27 -54.08
CA LEU A 22 24.20 1.26 -54.05
C LEU A 22 25.44 1.79 -54.77
N ALA A 23 26.56 1.88 -54.07
CA ALA A 23 27.88 1.98 -54.72
C ALA A 23 28.85 1.09 -53.96
N GLY A 24 29.20 -0.02 -54.60
CA GLY A 24 30.23 -0.95 -54.16
C GLY A 24 31.64 -0.34 -54.22
N ARG A 25 32.41 -0.61 -53.18
CA ARG A 25 33.89 -0.50 -53.23
C ARG A 25 34.48 -1.75 -52.59
N THR A 26 35.09 -2.56 -53.44
CA THR A 26 35.97 -3.69 -53.09
C THR A 26 37.29 -3.16 -52.52
N LEU A 27 37.61 -3.58 -51.28
CA LEU A 27 38.91 -3.34 -50.67
C LEU A 27 39.91 -4.42 -51.09
N PRO A 28 41.16 -4.09 -51.38
CA PRO A 28 42.15 -5.04 -51.88
C PRO A 28 42.70 -5.96 -50.80
N ALA A 29 42.92 -7.20 -51.20
CA ALA A 29 43.31 -8.35 -50.35
C ALA A 29 44.65 -8.20 -49.57
N ARG A 30 45.32 -7.05 -49.61
CA ARG A 30 46.53 -6.79 -48.82
C ARG A 30 46.32 -6.21 -47.44
N ALA A 31 45.11 -5.80 -47.08
CA ALA A 31 44.77 -5.28 -45.72
C ALA A 31 44.42 -6.39 -44.70
N LEU A 32 44.05 -7.59 -45.14
CA LEU A 32 43.73 -8.70 -44.23
C LEU A 32 44.97 -9.40 -43.62
N ALA A 33 46.14 -9.31 -44.29
CA ALA A 33 47.36 -9.96 -43.77
C ALA A 33 48.02 -9.18 -42.62
N ALA A 34 47.82 -7.85 -42.53
CA ALA A 34 48.40 -7.02 -41.48
C ALA A 34 47.62 -7.10 -40.16
N VAL A 35 46.32 -7.39 -40.22
CA VAL A 35 45.47 -7.51 -38.98
C VAL A 35 45.67 -8.88 -38.34
N LEU A 36 45.98 -9.94 -39.08
CA LEU A 36 46.26 -11.28 -38.53
C LEU A 36 47.64 -11.39 -37.84
N LEU A 37 48.62 -10.58 -38.21
CA LEU A 37 49.96 -10.57 -37.60
C LEU A 37 50.01 -9.74 -36.28
N LEU A 38 49.09 -8.80 -36.05
CA LEU A 38 48.96 -8.06 -34.80
C LEU A 38 48.16 -8.80 -33.73
N ALA A 39 47.35 -9.82 -34.09
CA ALA A 39 46.59 -10.62 -33.16
C ALA A 39 47.41 -11.78 -32.50
N LEU A 40 48.58 -12.12 -33.05
CA LEU A 40 49.43 -13.19 -32.56
C LEU A 40 50.53 -12.74 -31.58
N SER A 41 50.72 -11.44 -31.35
CA SER A 41 51.71 -10.89 -30.43
C SER A 41 51.13 -10.51 -29.03
N ALA A 42 49.83 -10.71 -28.78
CA ALA A 42 49.21 -10.40 -27.51
C ALA A 42 49.00 -11.66 -26.60
N ALA A 43 49.58 -12.81 -26.95
CA ALA A 43 49.44 -14.05 -26.21
C ALA A 43 50.67 -14.41 -25.34
N CYS A 44 51.45 -13.42 -24.87
CA CYS A 44 52.36 -13.61 -23.76
C CYS A 44 51.65 -13.23 -22.46
N GLY A 45 50.85 -14.19 -21.92
CA GLY A 45 50.33 -14.10 -20.58
C GLY A 45 51.50 -14.07 -19.57
N SER A 46 51.76 -12.91 -18.98
CA SER A 46 52.53 -12.84 -17.75
C SER A 46 51.77 -13.59 -16.70
N ARG A 47 52.25 -14.78 -16.30
CA ARG A 47 51.85 -15.43 -15.08
C ARG A 47 52.32 -14.49 -13.95
N LEU A 48 51.37 -13.86 -13.25
CA LEU A 48 51.62 -13.21 -11.96
C LEU A 48 52.14 -14.28 -11.01
N PRO A 49 53.13 -13.98 -10.15
CA PRO A 49 53.63 -14.89 -9.13
C PRO A 49 52.47 -15.35 -8.23
N GLU A 50 52.50 -16.60 -7.82
CA GLU A 50 51.51 -17.22 -6.92
C GLU A 50 51.40 -16.45 -5.58
N SER A 51 52.43 -15.69 -5.19
CA SER A 51 52.44 -14.83 -4.02
C SER A 51 51.42 -13.67 -4.04
N ASP A 52 50.95 -13.27 -5.24
CA ASP A 52 49.97 -12.19 -5.36
C ASP A 52 48.52 -12.65 -5.07
N PHE A 53 48.30 -13.96 -4.86
CA PHE A 53 47.01 -14.54 -4.55
C PHE A 53 46.85 -14.94 -3.07
N GLU A 54 47.90 -14.82 -2.23
CA GLU A 54 47.87 -15.26 -0.84
C GLU A 54 47.56 -14.15 0.18
N HIS A 55 47.26 -12.94 -0.25
CA HIS A 55 46.75 -11.91 0.66
C HIS A 55 45.26 -11.71 0.41
N ASP A 56 44.45 -12.66 0.91
CA ASP A 56 43.03 -12.44 1.14
C ASP A 56 42.83 -11.52 2.39
N ASP A 57 43.53 -10.40 2.41
CA ASP A 57 43.22 -9.28 3.26
C ASP A 57 41.99 -8.55 2.66
N ARG A 58 40.87 -9.26 2.60
CA ARG A 58 39.57 -8.61 2.53
C ARG A 58 39.34 -7.95 3.89
N THR A 59 40.05 -6.89 4.13
CA THR A 59 39.57 -5.90 5.09
C THR A 59 38.16 -5.55 4.63
N PRO A 60 37.12 -5.89 5.39
CA PRO A 60 35.77 -5.50 4.99
C PRO A 60 35.80 -4.00 4.69
N PRO A 61 35.16 -3.53 3.64
CA PRO A 61 35.15 -2.11 3.31
C PRO A 61 34.79 -1.33 4.59
N PRO A 62 35.43 -0.18 4.85
CA PRO A 62 35.20 0.58 6.06
C PRO A 62 33.69 0.73 6.22
N ARG A 63 33.16 0.30 7.37
CA ARG A 63 31.72 0.36 7.64
C ARG A 63 31.31 1.82 7.50
N ASP A 64 30.44 2.09 6.55
CA ASP A 64 29.86 3.40 6.38
C ASP A 64 29.15 3.77 7.67
N SER A 65 29.69 4.76 8.40
CA SER A 65 29.15 5.22 9.68
C SER A 65 28.04 6.24 9.51
N ALA A 66 27.83 6.73 8.29
CA ALA A 66 26.76 7.70 8.00
C ALA A 66 25.37 7.09 8.29
N PRO A 67 24.43 7.87 8.83
CA PRO A 67 23.10 7.38 9.10
C PRO A 67 22.39 6.96 7.80
N LEU A 68 21.51 5.96 7.92
CA LEU A 68 20.62 5.56 6.84
C LEU A 68 19.41 6.48 6.83
N ARG A 69 19.25 7.32 5.82
CA ARG A 69 18.09 8.19 5.67
C ARG A 69 16.92 7.43 5.07
N VAL A 70 15.78 7.47 5.76
CA VAL A 70 14.51 6.85 5.34
C VAL A 70 13.44 7.92 5.34
N GLY A 71 12.67 8.02 4.26
CA GLY A 71 11.57 8.97 4.14
C GLY A 71 10.24 8.37 4.56
N ILE A 72 9.36 9.18 5.18
CA ILE A 72 7.97 8.86 5.43
C ILE A 72 7.11 10.03 4.95
N ILE A 73 6.20 9.79 4.03
CA ILE A 73 5.20 10.77 3.58
C ILE A 73 3.84 10.39 4.20
N ALA A 74 3.17 11.36 4.78
CA ALA A 74 1.84 11.16 5.35
C ALA A 74 0.94 12.36 5.09
N SER A 75 -0.34 12.16 4.78
CA SER A 75 -1.35 13.23 4.69
C SER A 75 -1.84 13.65 6.09
N ALA A 76 -0.91 14.01 6.98
CA ALA A 76 -1.16 14.17 8.42
C ALA A 76 -2.08 15.35 8.74
N THR A 77 -2.03 16.43 7.96
CA THR A 77 -2.87 17.62 8.11
C THR A 77 -4.03 17.67 7.10
N SER A 78 -4.29 16.56 6.40
CA SER A 78 -5.43 16.47 5.50
C SER A 78 -6.74 16.79 6.22
N PRO A 79 -7.64 17.60 5.63
CA PRO A 79 -8.96 17.85 6.19
C PRO A 79 -9.85 16.59 6.18
N VAL A 80 -9.50 15.58 5.40
CA VAL A 80 -10.20 14.28 5.33
C VAL A 80 -9.37 13.22 6.03
N GLY A 81 -9.77 12.86 7.25
CA GLY A 81 -9.18 11.73 7.97
C GLY A 81 -7.71 11.88 8.40
N GLY A 82 -7.14 13.10 8.41
CA GLY A 82 -5.71 13.34 8.65
C GLY A 82 -5.13 12.67 9.90
N SER A 83 -5.88 12.59 10.99
CA SER A 83 -5.45 11.89 12.21
C SER A 83 -5.23 10.38 12.01
N ALA A 84 -5.96 9.74 11.10
CA ALA A 84 -5.76 8.34 10.74
C ALA A 84 -4.46 8.14 9.94
N PHE A 85 -4.14 9.08 9.04
CA PHE A 85 -2.93 9.03 8.19
C PHE A 85 -1.62 9.14 8.98
N THR A 86 -1.65 9.64 10.23
CA THR A 86 -0.47 9.66 11.09
C THR A 86 -0.11 8.28 11.63
N GLY A 87 -1.05 7.34 11.66
CA GLY A 87 -0.86 6.02 12.26
C GLY A 87 0.36 5.27 11.72
N PRO A 88 0.49 5.01 10.40
CA PRO A 88 1.64 4.30 9.84
C PRO A 88 2.97 5.00 10.11
N ARG A 89 3.01 6.33 10.00
CA ARG A 89 4.19 7.14 10.36
C ARG A 89 4.63 6.89 11.80
N ASP A 90 3.69 6.96 12.74
CA ASP A 90 3.98 6.84 14.17
C ASP A 90 4.41 5.41 14.54
N GLY A 91 3.83 4.40 13.90
CA GLY A 91 4.23 3.01 14.04
C GLY A 91 5.63 2.74 13.49
N ALA A 92 5.93 3.23 12.29
CA ALA A 92 7.25 3.12 11.68
C ALA A 92 8.33 3.83 12.51
N LYS A 93 8.02 5.04 12.98
CA LYS A 93 8.92 5.80 13.84
C LYS A 93 9.22 5.05 15.14
N ALA A 94 8.22 4.49 15.80
CA ALA A 94 8.40 3.72 17.03
C ALA A 94 9.32 2.49 16.81
N TRP A 95 9.20 1.81 15.64
CA TRP A 95 10.14 0.74 15.28
C TRP A 95 11.56 1.25 15.13
N PHE A 96 11.79 2.33 14.38
CA PHE A 96 13.12 2.86 14.14
C PHE A 96 13.77 3.43 15.43
N ASP A 97 12.99 4.07 16.30
CA ASP A 97 13.48 4.53 17.61
C ASP A 97 13.98 3.34 18.44
N ARG A 98 13.20 2.24 18.50
CA ARG A 98 13.59 1.01 19.20
C ARG A 98 14.80 0.33 18.54
N LEU A 99 14.87 0.30 17.22
CA LEU A 99 15.99 -0.24 16.46
C LEU A 99 17.28 0.55 16.74
N ASN A 100 17.19 1.87 16.71
CA ASN A 100 18.32 2.77 16.99
C ASN A 100 18.84 2.62 18.43
N ALA A 101 17.94 2.41 19.40
CA ALA A 101 18.31 2.13 20.80
C ALA A 101 19.08 0.80 20.95
N ARG A 102 19.01 -0.09 19.95
CA ARG A 102 19.70 -1.40 19.90
C ARG A 102 20.93 -1.38 18.97
N GLY A 103 21.39 -0.19 18.53
CA GLY A 103 22.57 -0.04 17.68
C GLY A 103 22.29 0.10 16.18
N GLY A 104 21.01 0.20 15.76
CA GLY A 104 20.64 0.45 14.38
C GLY A 104 20.78 -0.77 13.45
N ILE A 105 21.15 -0.54 12.20
CA ILE A 105 21.40 -1.57 11.18
C ILE A 105 22.88 -1.58 10.87
N ASP A 106 23.55 -2.67 11.17
CA ASP A 106 25.01 -2.82 11.01
C ASP A 106 25.83 -1.65 11.63
N GLY A 107 25.40 -1.17 12.81
CA GLY A 107 26.01 -0.05 13.53
C GLY A 107 25.59 1.34 13.02
N ARG A 108 24.82 1.44 11.96
CA ARG A 108 24.30 2.70 11.40
C ARG A 108 22.94 3.02 11.98
N ARG A 109 22.75 4.25 12.44
CA ARG A 109 21.42 4.74 12.86
C ARG A 109 20.52 4.93 11.65
N VAL A 110 19.23 4.67 11.82
CA VAL A 110 18.21 5.06 10.85
C VAL A 110 17.74 6.48 11.19
N GLU A 111 17.93 7.41 10.27
CA GLU A 111 17.45 8.79 10.36
C GLU A 111 16.14 8.91 9.56
N VAL A 112 15.04 9.18 10.27
CA VAL A 112 13.73 9.30 9.67
C VAL A 112 13.49 10.75 9.24
N ARG A 113 13.23 10.95 7.93
CA ARG A 113 12.81 12.20 7.32
C ARG A 113 11.30 12.16 7.13
N LEU A 114 10.58 13.10 7.74
CA LEU A 114 9.12 13.17 7.69
C LEU A 114 8.69 14.29 6.75
N CYS A 115 7.68 14.02 5.93
CA CYS A 115 7.01 15.03 5.14
C CYS A 115 5.49 14.88 5.23
N ASP A 116 4.80 16.00 5.46
CA ASP A 116 3.33 16.09 5.45
C ASP A 116 2.89 16.73 4.13
N ASP A 117 2.15 15.98 3.30
CA ASP A 117 1.69 16.45 2.00
C ASP A 117 0.33 17.19 2.05
N GLY A 118 -0.24 17.33 3.26
CA GLY A 118 -1.53 17.99 3.47
C GLY A 118 -2.71 17.30 2.77
N GLY A 119 -2.52 16.11 2.22
CA GLY A 119 -3.54 15.37 1.45
C GLY A 119 -3.75 15.91 0.04
N SER A 120 -2.76 16.58 -0.54
CA SER A 120 -2.84 17.15 -1.88
C SER A 120 -1.74 16.61 -2.81
N GLY A 121 -2.07 16.48 -4.11
CA GLY A 121 -1.09 16.05 -5.11
C GLY A 121 0.08 17.03 -5.27
N VAL A 122 -0.14 18.34 -5.03
CA VAL A 122 0.94 19.34 -5.04
C VAL A 122 1.89 19.11 -3.88
N GLY A 123 1.38 19.05 -2.66
CA GLY A 123 2.21 18.79 -1.47
C GLY A 123 2.92 17.43 -1.55
N ASN A 124 2.26 16.40 -2.15
CA ASN A 124 2.87 15.11 -2.38
C ASN A 124 4.07 15.18 -3.34
N ASN A 125 3.97 15.92 -4.44
CA ASN A 125 5.10 16.15 -5.35
C ASN A 125 6.25 16.90 -4.67
N GLU A 126 5.96 17.87 -3.79
CA GLU A 126 6.96 18.59 -3.00
C GLU A 126 7.65 17.65 -2.01
N CYS A 127 6.91 16.83 -1.28
CA CYS A 127 7.46 15.81 -0.39
C CYS A 127 8.37 14.82 -1.12
N VAL A 128 7.96 14.35 -2.30
CA VAL A 128 8.77 13.45 -3.12
C VAL A 128 10.05 14.15 -3.58
N HIS A 129 9.98 15.39 -4.04
CA HIS A 129 11.18 16.17 -4.41
C HIS A 129 12.14 16.27 -3.23
N GLN A 130 11.67 16.74 -2.09
CA GLN A 130 12.49 16.87 -0.88
C GLN A 130 13.15 15.54 -0.48
N LEU A 131 12.37 14.46 -0.32
CA LEU A 131 12.88 13.22 0.24
C LEU A 131 13.75 12.42 -0.75
N VAL A 132 13.38 12.41 -2.04
CA VAL A 132 14.03 11.59 -3.06
C VAL A 132 15.26 12.27 -3.65
N GLU A 133 15.18 13.59 -3.90
CA GLU A 133 16.20 14.35 -4.63
C GLU A 133 17.12 15.15 -3.69
N GLU A 134 16.59 15.80 -2.63
CA GLU A 134 17.40 16.61 -1.72
C GLU A 134 17.96 15.79 -0.54
N ASP A 135 17.10 15.03 0.14
CA ASP A 135 17.49 14.18 1.28
C ASP A 135 18.15 12.88 0.85
N GLU A 136 18.00 12.47 -0.42
CA GLU A 136 18.55 11.24 -1.02
C GLU A 136 18.26 10.00 -0.19
N VAL A 137 17.02 9.86 0.31
CA VAL A 137 16.64 8.72 1.15
C VAL A 137 16.87 7.38 0.43
N VAL A 138 17.26 6.35 1.17
CA VAL A 138 17.51 5.01 0.64
C VAL A 138 16.20 4.27 0.32
N ALA A 139 15.14 4.62 1.03
CA ALA A 139 13.78 4.10 0.82
C ALA A 139 12.74 5.09 1.35
N LEU A 140 11.53 5.03 0.82
CA LEU A 140 10.32 5.48 1.52
C LEU A 140 9.75 4.29 2.30
N VAL A 141 9.14 4.55 3.45
CA VAL A 141 8.57 3.51 4.31
C VAL A 141 7.24 3.98 4.89
N ALA A 142 6.25 3.10 4.90
CA ALA A 142 4.94 3.38 5.49
C ALA A 142 4.25 4.64 4.93
N THR A 143 4.47 4.95 3.65
CA THR A 143 3.82 6.05 2.94
C THR A 143 2.30 5.94 3.07
N THR A 144 1.65 7.02 3.52
CA THR A 144 0.21 7.02 3.78
C THR A 144 -0.37 8.33 3.30
N VAL A 145 -0.73 8.37 2.03
CA VAL A 145 -1.12 9.59 1.32
C VAL A 145 -2.50 9.45 0.67
N LEU A 146 -3.25 10.53 0.65
CA LEU A 146 -4.57 10.57 0.04
C LEU A 146 -4.48 10.62 -1.50
N ASP A 147 -3.48 11.34 -2.01
CA ASP A 147 -3.17 11.45 -3.44
C ASP A 147 -1.66 11.24 -3.65
N TYR A 148 -1.28 10.12 -4.27
CA TYR A 148 0.12 9.80 -4.53
C TYR A 148 0.58 10.31 -5.90
N ALA A 149 0.44 11.62 -6.13
CA ALA A 149 0.81 12.26 -7.41
C ALA A 149 2.30 12.09 -7.78
N GLY A 150 3.19 12.00 -6.79
CA GLY A 150 4.63 11.80 -6.99
C GLY A 150 5.06 10.35 -7.23
N ALA A 151 4.14 9.37 -7.26
CA ALA A 151 4.46 7.94 -7.35
C ALA A 151 5.33 7.58 -8.58
N SER A 152 5.05 8.16 -9.74
CA SER A 152 5.84 7.95 -10.96
C SER A 152 7.29 8.44 -10.82
N ARG A 153 7.51 9.56 -10.11
CA ARG A 153 8.84 10.10 -9.84
C ARG A 153 9.62 9.20 -8.87
N VAL A 154 8.99 8.73 -7.80
CA VAL A 154 9.58 7.75 -6.86
C VAL A 154 10.04 6.51 -7.62
N SER A 155 9.16 5.94 -8.45
CA SER A 155 9.48 4.77 -9.27
C SER A 155 10.57 5.06 -10.30
N GLY A 156 10.51 6.20 -11.00
CA GLY A 156 11.53 6.62 -11.98
C GLY A 156 12.91 6.81 -11.35
N ALA A 157 12.98 7.30 -10.11
CA ALA A 157 14.21 7.42 -9.32
C ALA A 157 14.66 6.08 -8.71
N ARG A 158 13.91 4.99 -8.91
CA ARG A 158 14.15 3.66 -8.35
C ARG A 158 14.33 3.67 -6.83
N VAL A 159 13.53 4.51 -6.15
CA VAL A 159 13.46 4.52 -4.69
C VAL A 159 12.40 3.50 -4.27
N PRO A 160 12.77 2.46 -3.52
CA PRO A 160 11.77 1.51 -3.03
C PRO A 160 10.87 2.21 -1.98
N ASP A 161 9.55 2.16 -2.20
CA ASP A 161 8.55 2.58 -1.22
C ASP A 161 7.93 1.33 -0.58
N ILE A 162 8.24 1.09 0.70
CA ILE A 162 8.01 -0.17 1.38
C ILE A 162 6.87 -0.08 2.39
N GLY A 163 5.87 -0.91 2.23
CA GLY A 163 4.77 -1.05 3.17
C GLY A 163 3.84 0.17 3.22
N GLY A 164 3.78 0.93 2.12
CA GLY A 164 2.84 2.03 2.02
C GLY A 164 1.39 1.55 1.94
N GLN A 165 0.45 2.41 2.35
CA GLN A 165 -0.98 2.11 2.33
C GLN A 165 -1.54 2.28 0.91
N PRO A 166 -2.14 1.26 0.30
CA PRO A 166 -2.66 1.32 -1.06
C PRO A 166 -4.04 2.01 -1.12
N ILE A 167 -4.08 3.31 -0.82
CA ILE A 167 -5.31 4.12 -0.87
C ILE A 167 -5.73 4.38 -2.32
N GLY A 168 -4.74 4.55 -3.22
CA GLY A 168 -4.94 4.68 -4.65
C GLY A 168 -4.29 3.53 -5.43
N SER A 169 -4.19 3.68 -6.76
CA SER A 169 -3.70 2.65 -7.67
C SER A 169 -2.16 2.55 -7.78
N ALA A 170 -1.40 3.46 -7.17
CA ALA A 170 0.05 3.58 -7.37
C ALA A 170 0.83 2.28 -7.14
N TYR A 171 0.45 1.50 -6.11
CA TYR A 171 1.10 0.24 -5.76
C TYR A 171 0.81 -0.93 -6.73
N ASP A 172 -0.26 -0.81 -7.52
CA ASP A 172 -0.58 -1.73 -8.62
C ASP A 172 -0.10 -1.21 -9.99
N THR A 173 0.50 0.00 -10.01
CA THR A 173 0.95 0.66 -11.23
C THR A 173 2.47 0.61 -11.39
N TYR A 174 3.22 0.88 -10.33
CA TYR A 174 4.67 1.14 -10.44
C TYR A 174 5.55 0.05 -9.83
N PRO A 175 6.67 -0.34 -10.49
CA PRO A 175 7.48 -1.51 -10.12
C PRO A 175 8.25 -1.39 -8.79
N HIS A 176 8.57 -0.18 -8.32
CA HIS A 176 9.37 0.05 -7.12
C HIS A 176 8.53 0.44 -5.89
N LEU A 177 7.21 0.39 -6.01
CA LEU A 177 6.29 0.65 -4.92
C LEU A 177 5.75 -0.69 -4.37
N TYR A 178 5.98 -0.94 -3.10
CA TYR A 178 5.68 -2.20 -2.41
C TYR A 178 4.64 -1.95 -1.31
N GLY A 179 3.35 -1.96 -1.69
CA GLY A 179 2.24 -1.75 -0.76
C GLY A 179 2.17 -2.82 0.32
N ILE A 180 1.65 -2.45 1.49
CA ILE A 180 1.62 -3.32 2.69
C ILE A 180 0.84 -4.63 2.49
N TYR A 181 -0.07 -4.69 1.51
CA TYR A 181 -0.90 -5.87 1.22
C TYR A 181 -0.42 -6.67 -0.01
N GLY A 182 0.70 -6.27 -0.64
CA GLY A 182 1.22 -6.91 -1.85
C GLY A 182 0.51 -6.46 -3.12
N SER A 183 0.92 -7.07 -4.23
CA SER A 183 0.28 -6.88 -5.53
C SER A 183 0.59 -8.06 -6.45
N LEU A 184 -0.37 -8.49 -7.24
CA LEU A 184 -0.21 -9.47 -8.30
C LEU A 184 -0.17 -8.82 -9.70
N ALA A 185 -0.38 -7.50 -9.78
CA ALA A 185 -0.41 -6.75 -11.02
C ALA A 185 0.97 -6.70 -11.70
N PRO A 186 1.05 -6.50 -13.03
CA PRO A 186 2.30 -6.35 -13.76
C PRO A 186 3.19 -5.23 -13.24
N ARG A 187 2.60 -4.13 -12.77
CA ARG A 187 3.30 -2.94 -12.25
C ARG A 187 4.34 -2.41 -13.23
N ASP A 188 3.91 -2.23 -14.47
CA ASP A 188 4.73 -1.83 -15.61
C ASP A 188 4.55 -0.35 -16.01
N GLY A 189 3.83 0.41 -15.21
CA GLY A 189 3.43 1.79 -15.47
C GLY A 189 1.94 1.92 -15.85
N THR A 190 1.28 0.79 -16.10
CA THR A 190 -0.17 0.73 -16.30
C THR A 190 -0.83 0.26 -15.01
N THR A 191 -1.93 0.88 -14.62
CA THR A 191 -2.67 0.49 -13.41
C THR A 191 -3.24 -0.92 -13.56
N GLY A 192 -2.88 -1.80 -12.65
CA GLY A 192 -3.40 -3.15 -12.55
C GLY A 192 -3.22 -3.94 -13.86
N TRP A 193 -4.33 -4.42 -14.44
CA TRP A 193 -4.36 -5.05 -15.75
C TRP A 193 -5.27 -4.23 -16.67
N ASP A 194 -4.73 -3.74 -17.77
CA ASP A 194 -5.42 -2.91 -18.77
C ASP A 194 -6.13 -1.67 -18.16
N GLY A 195 -5.47 -1.01 -17.20
CA GLY A 195 -6.00 0.17 -16.53
C GLY A 195 -7.03 -0.12 -15.45
N LYS A 196 -7.25 -1.38 -15.07
CA LYS A 196 -8.22 -1.80 -14.05
C LYS A 196 -7.54 -2.41 -12.84
N GLN A 197 -7.99 -2.03 -11.66
CA GLN A 197 -7.64 -2.73 -10.42
C GLN A 197 -8.56 -3.92 -10.20
N TYR A 198 -8.14 -4.85 -9.34
CA TYR A 198 -8.91 -6.03 -8.99
C TYR A 198 -8.99 -6.18 -7.48
N GLY A 199 -10.16 -6.55 -6.99
CA GLY A 199 -10.44 -6.77 -5.59
C GLY A 199 -11.10 -8.12 -5.35
N SER A 200 -10.81 -8.72 -4.23
CA SER A 200 -11.38 -9.99 -3.78
C SER A 200 -12.62 -9.78 -2.89
N THR A 201 -13.39 -10.84 -2.68
CA THR A 201 -14.71 -10.78 -2.02
C THR A 201 -14.75 -11.51 -0.67
N GLU A 202 -13.61 -11.89 -0.11
CA GLU A 202 -13.49 -12.71 1.11
C GLU A 202 -14.21 -12.11 2.32
N VAL A 203 -14.19 -10.79 2.46
CA VAL A 203 -14.88 -10.09 3.56
C VAL A 203 -16.38 -10.32 3.48
N TYR A 204 -16.95 -10.17 2.29
CA TYR A 204 -18.40 -10.35 2.10
C TYR A 204 -18.79 -11.82 2.25
N ARG A 205 -17.96 -12.75 1.73
CA ARG A 205 -18.14 -14.18 1.90
C ARG A 205 -18.09 -14.61 3.36
N TYR A 206 -17.20 -14.02 4.15
CA TYR A 206 -17.12 -14.26 5.58
C TYR A 206 -18.47 -13.97 6.28
N PHE A 207 -19.00 -12.76 6.16
CA PHE A 207 -20.26 -12.41 6.82
C PHE A 207 -21.45 -13.22 6.33
N LYS A 208 -21.45 -13.60 5.04
CA LYS A 208 -22.51 -14.46 4.49
C LYS A 208 -22.49 -15.86 5.08
N ARG A 209 -21.30 -16.46 5.20
CA ARG A 209 -21.14 -17.83 5.68
C ARG A 209 -21.24 -17.94 7.18
N GLU A 210 -20.53 -17.09 7.90
CA GLU A 210 -20.39 -17.20 9.35
C GLU A 210 -21.55 -16.54 10.11
N HIS A 211 -22.25 -15.56 9.50
CA HIS A 211 -23.30 -14.79 10.13
C HIS A 211 -24.64 -14.82 9.43
N GLY A 212 -24.74 -15.51 8.29
CA GLY A 212 -26.00 -15.68 7.53
C GLY A 212 -26.57 -14.39 6.96
N ALA A 213 -25.76 -13.34 6.85
CA ALA A 213 -26.19 -12.03 6.37
C ALA A 213 -26.63 -12.08 4.89
N ARG A 214 -27.69 -11.33 4.55
CA ARG A 214 -28.32 -11.35 3.23
C ARG A 214 -28.51 -9.98 2.62
N THR A 215 -28.74 -8.96 3.43
CA THR A 215 -28.94 -7.57 3.02
C THR A 215 -27.80 -6.73 3.55
N ALA A 216 -27.08 -6.09 2.64
CA ALA A 216 -25.97 -5.22 3.01
C ALA A 216 -26.21 -3.80 2.51
N ALA A 217 -25.94 -2.83 3.37
CA ALA A 217 -25.93 -1.42 3.00
C ALA A 217 -24.50 -0.94 2.80
N VAL A 218 -24.33 -0.01 1.87
CA VAL A 218 -23.07 0.71 1.62
C VAL A 218 -23.34 2.20 1.77
N VAL A 219 -22.68 2.82 2.76
CA VAL A 219 -22.84 4.24 3.06
C VAL A 219 -21.59 4.99 2.63
N SER A 220 -21.74 6.04 1.82
CA SER A 220 -20.63 6.83 1.29
C SER A 220 -20.91 8.33 1.33
N TYR A 221 -19.83 9.12 1.25
CA TYR A 221 -19.94 10.52 0.91
C TYR A 221 -20.10 10.73 -0.61
N ASN A 222 -20.63 11.89 -1.01
CA ASN A 222 -20.72 12.32 -2.41
C ASN A 222 -19.38 12.78 -3.02
N GLN A 223 -18.25 12.48 -2.36
CA GLN A 223 -16.90 12.72 -2.86
C GLN A 223 -16.41 11.56 -3.74
N SER A 224 -15.60 11.88 -4.76
CA SER A 224 -15.17 10.92 -5.79
C SER A 224 -14.49 9.66 -5.21
N ALA A 225 -13.53 9.82 -4.31
CA ALA A 225 -12.80 8.70 -3.68
C ALA A 225 -13.72 7.82 -2.83
N SER A 226 -14.59 8.44 -2.02
CA SER A 226 -15.59 7.74 -1.20
C SER A 226 -16.57 6.96 -2.08
N ALA A 227 -17.10 7.60 -3.12
CA ALA A 227 -18.02 6.98 -4.06
C ALA A 227 -17.38 5.85 -4.89
N ALA A 228 -16.10 5.99 -5.27
CA ALA A 228 -15.37 4.94 -5.97
C ALA A 228 -15.19 3.69 -5.08
N TYR A 229 -14.78 3.88 -3.84
CA TYR A 229 -14.68 2.77 -2.88
C TYR A 229 -16.04 2.11 -2.62
N ALA A 230 -17.11 2.91 -2.47
CA ALA A 230 -18.46 2.37 -2.29
C ALA A 230 -18.90 1.49 -3.47
N ARG A 231 -18.62 1.90 -4.72
CA ARG A 231 -18.91 1.07 -5.91
C ARG A 231 -18.15 -0.25 -5.91
N LEU A 232 -16.91 -0.26 -5.45
CA LEU A 232 -16.14 -1.51 -5.30
C LEU A 232 -16.82 -2.44 -4.29
N VAL A 233 -17.17 -1.93 -3.11
CA VAL A 233 -17.88 -2.70 -2.06
C VAL A 233 -19.20 -3.22 -2.56
N GLU A 234 -20.02 -2.39 -3.19
CA GLU A 234 -21.31 -2.75 -3.79
C GLU A 234 -21.16 -3.89 -4.80
N ARG A 235 -20.18 -3.80 -5.70
CA ARG A 235 -19.90 -4.82 -6.70
C ARG A 235 -19.53 -6.16 -6.06
N GLY A 236 -18.67 -6.13 -5.03
CA GLY A 236 -18.29 -7.33 -4.29
C GLY A 236 -19.46 -7.98 -3.56
N LEU A 237 -20.30 -7.20 -2.91
CA LEU A 237 -21.51 -7.68 -2.24
C LEU A 237 -22.48 -8.33 -3.23
N ARG A 238 -22.73 -7.70 -4.39
CA ARG A 238 -23.58 -8.26 -5.44
C ARG A 238 -23.02 -9.57 -5.99
N ALA A 239 -21.71 -9.66 -6.20
CA ALA A 239 -21.06 -10.89 -6.67
C ALA A 239 -21.20 -12.04 -5.65
N GLU A 240 -21.26 -11.74 -4.37
CA GLU A 240 -21.56 -12.70 -3.30
C GLU A 240 -23.08 -12.95 -3.11
N GLY A 241 -23.94 -12.31 -3.92
CA GLY A 241 -25.37 -12.51 -3.93
C GLY A 241 -26.10 -11.87 -2.74
N TYR A 242 -25.63 -10.72 -2.27
CA TYR A 242 -26.38 -9.88 -1.34
C TYR A 242 -27.44 -9.05 -2.05
N ARG A 243 -28.53 -8.74 -1.33
CA ARG A 243 -29.34 -7.58 -1.63
C ARG A 243 -28.59 -6.35 -1.13
N VAL A 244 -28.28 -5.40 -2.02
CA VAL A 244 -27.48 -4.23 -1.70
C VAL A 244 -28.34 -2.99 -1.68
N VAL A 245 -28.26 -2.24 -0.58
CA VAL A 245 -28.81 -0.91 -0.37
C VAL A 245 -27.67 0.09 -0.45
N THR A 246 -27.77 1.12 -1.28
CA THR A 246 -26.70 2.10 -1.44
C THR A 246 -27.20 3.46 -0.96
N GLU A 247 -26.48 4.02 0.02
CA GLU A 247 -26.77 5.30 0.64
C GLU A 247 -25.62 6.28 0.41
N GLN A 248 -25.93 7.46 -0.13
CA GLN A 248 -24.96 8.52 -0.31
C GLN A 248 -25.37 9.76 0.45
N VAL A 249 -24.45 10.31 1.24
CA VAL A 249 -24.67 11.53 2.01
C VAL A 249 -23.78 12.66 1.53
N ASP A 250 -24.26 13.89 1.69
CA ASP A 250 -23.46 15.08 1.45
C ASP A 250 -22.32 15.16 2.47
N PHE A 251 -21.11 15.43 2.00
CA PHE A 251 -19.93 15.51 2.88
C PHE A 251 -20.02 16.67 3.88
N ALA A 252 -20.51 17.81 3.44
CA ALA A 252 -20.56 19.02 4.26
C ALA A 252 -21.74 18.99 5.25
N LEU A 253 -22.88 18.45 4.82
CA LEU A 253 -24.14 18.42 5.60
C LEU A 253 -24.78 17.02 5.59
N PRO A 254 -24.12 15.99 6.15
CA PRO A 254 -24.62 14.63 6.07
C PRO A 254 -25.88 14.43 6.94
N ASN A 255 -26.92 13.85 6.33
CA ASN A 255 -28.16 13.47 7.03
C ASN A 255 -28.13 12.00 7.44
N PHE A 256 -27.31 11.65 8.42
CA PHE A 256 -27.19 10.27 8.88
C PHE A 256 -28.49 9.72 9.52
N ARG A 257 -29.40 10.57 10.01
CA ARG A 257 -30.67 10.10 10.58
C ARG A 257 -31.59 9.54 9.49
N ALA A 258 -31.65 10.18 8.31
CA ALA A 258 -32.39 9.63 7.19
C ALA A 258 -31.80 8.30 6.73
N VAL A 259 -30.47 8.21 6.56
CA VAL A 259 -29.78 6.96 6.23
C VAL A 259 -30.11 5.87 7.24
N ALA A 260 -29.99 6.13 8.53
CA ALA A 260 -30.28 5.14 9.56
C ALA A 260 -31.73 4.64 9.52
N ALA A 261 -32.70 5.53 9.22
CA ALA A 261 -34.09 5.15 9.04
C ALA A 261 -34.28 4.23 7.83
N ASP A 262 -33.64 4.55 6.70
CA ASP A 262 -33.68 3.71 5.49
C ASP A 262 -33.03 2.35 5.71
N LEU A 263 -31.88 2.29 6.42
CA LEU A 263 -31.23 1.02 6.79
C LEU A 263 -32.18 0.11 7.58
N LYS A 264 -32.91 0.69 8.53
CA LYS A 264 -33.90 -0.03 9.34
C LYS A 264 -35.07 -0.52 8.51
N GLU A 265 -35.65 0.33 7.65
CA GLU A 265 -36.77 0.01 6.77
C GLU A 265 -36.40 -1.08 5.79
N GLN A 266 -35.20 -1.00 5.21
CA GLN A 266 -34.68 -1.99 4.28
C GLN A 266 -34.23 -3.31 4.96
N GLY A 267 -34.20 -3.38 6.28
CA GLY A 267 -33.76 -4.56 7.03
C GLY A 267 -32.30 -4.93 6.72
N ALA A 268 -31.40 -3.95 6.77
CA ALA A 268 -29.98 -4.19 6.52
C ALA A 268 -29.37 -5.04 7.65
N ASP A 269 -28.78 -6.20 7.29
CA ASP A 269 -28.03 -7.05 8.22
C ASP A 269 -26.62 -6.53 8.44
N LEU A 270 -26.02 -5.98 7.38
CA LEU A 270 -24.66 -5.44 7.36
C LEU A 270 -24.67 -3.99 6.91
N VAL A 271 -23.75 -3.22 7.47
CA VAL A 271 -23.43 -1.87 6.99
C VAL A 271 -21.93 -1.79 6.71
N PHE A 272 -21.57 -1.54 5.46
CA PHE A 272 -20.23 -1.14 5.05
C PHE A 272 -20.19 0.36 4.85
N ASP A 273 -19.04 0.97 5.10
CA ASP A 273 -18.89 2.41 5.00
C ASP A 273 -17.65 2.84 4.20
N ALA A 274 -17.81 3.93 3.48
CA ALA A 274 -16.77 4.69 2.80
C ALA A 274 -16.72 6.12 3.37
N ILE A 275 -16.86 6.27 4.68
CA ILE A 275 -16.86 7.52 5.40
C ILE A 275 -15.75 7.55 6.46
N ASP A 276 -15.39 8.74 6.93
CA ASP A 276 -14.34 8.90 7.93
C ASP A 276 -14.80 8.49 9.35
N GLY A 277 -13.87 8.48 10.31
CA GLY A 277 -14.18 8.06 11.69
C GLY A 277 -15.24 8.92 12.37
N HIS A 278 -15.29 10.23 12.07
CA HIS A 278 -16.30 11.12 12.64
C HIS A 278 -17.69 10.84 12.04
N GLY A 279 -17.77 10.70 10.72
CA GLY A 279 -19.00 10.28 10.04
C GLY A 279 -19.51 8.93 10.53
N ASN A 280 -18.59 7.99 10.74
CA ASN A 280 -18.90 6.67 11.29
C ASN A 280 -19.53 6.73 12.67
N ALA A 281 -19.01 7.54 13.58
CA ALA A 281 -19.57 7.72 14.92
C ALA A 281 -20.97 8.35 14.86
N ARG A 282 -21.16 9.36 13.99
CA ARG A 282 -22.47 10.01 13.80
C ARG A 282 -23.50 9.07 13.17
N LEU A 283 -23.10 8.22 12.22
CA LEU A 283 -23.99 7.21 11.65
C LEU A 283 -24.41 6.21 12.73
N CYS A 284 -23.48 5.72 13.55
CA CYS A 284 -23.79 4.85 14.68
C CYS A 284 -24.74 5.50 15.68
N GLN A 285 -24.54 6.77 16.00
CA GLN A 285 -25.46 7.50 16.89
C GLN A 285 -26.88 7.54 16.27
N ALA A 286 -26.98 7.88 14.99
CA ALA A 286 -28.27 7.90 14.30
C ALA A 286 -28.93 6.51 14.25
N MET A 287 -28.15 5.44 14.04
CA MET A 287 -28.66 4.06 14.08
C MET A 287 -29.23 3.70 15.44
N ASP A 288 -28.55 4.05 16.54
CA ASP A 288 -29.04 3.82 17.89
C ASP A 288 -30.31 4.62 18.18
N GLU A 289 -30.39 5.89 17.74
CA GLU A 289 -31.55 6.77 17.91
C GLU A 289 -32.83 6.21 17.25
N VAL A 290 -32.70 5.70 16.01
CA VAL A 290 -33.86 5.15 15.27
C VAL A 290 -34.10 3.66 15.55
N GLY A 291 -33.21 2.99 16.27
CA GLY A 291 -33.29 1.56 16.54
C GLY A 291 -33.01 0.72 15.27
N ALA A 292 -32.01 1.08 14.49
CA ALA A 292 -31.50 0.29 13.37
C ALA A 292 -30.46 -0.71 13.88
N ASP A 293 -30.90 -1.90 14.24
CA ASP A 293 -30.04 -2.97 14.72
C ASP A 293 -29.49 -3.78 13.54
N VAL A 294 -28.17 -4.00 13.52
CA VAL A 294 -27.48 -4.75 12.46
C VAL A 294 -26.62 -5.87 13.06
N THR A 295 -26.41 -6.93 12.31
CA THR A 295 -25.48 -8.01 12.67
C THR A 295 -24.05 -7.50 12.75
N ALA A 296 -23.66 -6.67 11.77
CA ALA A 296 -22.34 -6.05 11.77
C ALA A 296 -22.37 -4.69 11.06
N LYS A 297 -21.75 -3.71 11.70
CA LYS A 297 -21.25 -2.50 11.06
C LYS A 297 -19.76 -2.70 10.80
N VAL A 298 -19.43 -3.01 9.56
CA VAL A 298 -18.05 -3.31 9.16
C VAL A 298 -17.34 -2.02 8.79
N THR A 299 -16.36 -1.66 9.60
CA THR A 299 -15.57 -0.46 9.37
C THR A 299 -14.28 -0.79 8.61
N ASN A 300 -13.77 0.20 7.88
CA ASN A 300 -12.49 0.06 7.19
C ASN A 300 -11.30 0.05 8.18
N VAL A 301 -10.13 -0.37 7.72
CA VAL A 301 -8.93 -0.56 8.55
C VAL A 301 -8.45 0.73 9.22
N GLN A 302 -8.65 1.90 8.61
CA GLN A 302 -8.27 3.20 9.20
C GLN A 302 -9.05 3.52 10.48
N ASN A 303 -10.28 3.00 10.60
CA ASN A 303 -11.15 3.18 11.77
C ASN A 303 -10.98 2.06 12.83
N TRP A 304 -10.10 1.10 12.58
CA TRP A 304 -9.77 0.05 13.55
C TRP A 304 -8.80 0.60 14.61
N THR A 305 -9.35 1.32 15.58
CA THR A 305 -8.59 2.13 16.53
C THR A 305 -8.97 1.83 17.98
N SER A 306 -8.14 2.28 18.92
CA SER A 306 -8.44 2.22 20.36
C SER A 306 -9.38 3.33 20.84
N THR A 307 -9.76 4.27 19.98
CA THR A 307 -10.60 5.42 20.33
C THR A 307 -12.11 5.13 20.30
N VAL A 308 -12.50 3.90 20.01
CA VAL A 308 -13.91 3.49 19.94
C VAL A 308 -14.74 3.87 21.18
N PRO A 309 -14.27 3.67 22.43
CA PRO A 309 -15.05 4.03 23.61
C PRO A 309 -15.41 5.51 23.70
N GLU A 310 -14.52 6.36 23.22
CA GLU A 310 -14.70 7.80 23.19
C GLU A 310 -15.54 8.24 21.99
N ALA A 311 -15.18 7.79 20.80
CA ALA A 311 -15.84 8.19 19.55
C ALA A 311 -17.30 7.71 19.46
N TYR A 312 -17.61 6.53 20.02
CA TYR A 312 -18.94 5.91 19.97
C TYR A 312 -19.60 5.87 21.35
N ARG A 313 -19.30 6.85 22.24
CA ARG A 313 -19.80 6.91 23.61
C ARG A 313 -21.33 6.83 23.67
N ASP A 314 -21.98 7.57 22.80
CA ASP A 314 -23.44 7.77 22.81
C ASP A 314 -24.19 6.77 21.91
N SER A 315 -23.50 5.71 21.44
CA SER A 315 -24.07 4.69 20.57
C SER A 315 -23.68 3.26 20.98
N PRO A 316 -24.08 2.81 22.18
CA PRO A 316 -23.60 1.54 22.75
C PRO A 316 -24.05 0.30 21.96
N ARG A 317 -25.22 0.31 21.29
CA ARG A 317 -25.68 -0.82 20.48
C ARG A 317 -24.86 -0.94 19.21
N CYS A 318 -24.77 0.12 18.43
CA CYS A 318 -23.95 0.16 17.22
C CYS A 318 -22.46 -0.07 17.53
N ARG A 319 -21.93 0.51 18.63
CA ARG A 319 -20.56 0.27 19.07
C ARG A 319 -20.26 -1.23 19.26
N ASN A 320 -21.15 -1.99 19.89
CA ASN A 320 -20.98 -3.44 20.06
C ASN A 320 -21.33 -4.25 18.80
N ALA A 321 -21.84 -3.60 17.75
CA ALA A 321 -21.99 -4.16 16.41
C ALA A 321 -20.83 -3.78 15.47
N LEU A 322 -19.78 -3.09 15.94
CA LEU A 322 -18.62 -2.75 15.14
C LEU A 322 -17.75 -3.98 14.87
N TRP A 323 -17.41 -4.15 13.61
CA TRP A 323 -16.47 -5.14 13.11
C TRP A 323 -15.40 -4.47 12.28
N ALA A 324 -14.19 -5.03 12.30
CA ALA A 324 -13.08 -4.60 11.45
C ALA A 324 -12.46 -5.80 10.76
N THR A 325 -12.05 -5.61 9.51
CA THR A 325 -11.41 -6.63 8.68
C THR A 325 -10.15 -6.05 8.03
N GLY A 326 -9.18 -6.91 7.74
CA GLY A 326 -7.93 -6.51 7.10
C GLY A 326 -6.98 -7.67 6.87
N SER A 327 -5.78 -7.36 6.38
CA SER A 327 -4.73 -8.34 6.07
C SER A 327 -3.61 -8.36 7.12
N SER A 328 -3.85 -7.76 8.28
CA SER A 328 -2.88 -7.70 9.38
C SER A 328 -3.51 -8.14 10.70
N ARG A 329 -2.68 -8.67 11.60
CA ARG A 329 -3.10 -9.15 12.91
C ARG A 329 -3.66 -8.01 13.75
N ASN A 330 -4.76 -8.26 14.46
CA ASN A 330 -5.38 -7.29 15.36
C ASN A 330 -4.33 -6.65 16.29
N HIS A 331 -4.23 -5.32 16.25
CA HIS A 331 -3.28 -4.54 17.05
C HIS A 331 -3.49 -4.68 18.58
N GLN A 332 -4.58 -5.29 19.02
CA GLN A 332 -4.88 -5.60 20.43
C GLN A 332 -4.67 -7.08 20.78
N ASP A 333 -4.24 -7.93 19.82
CA ASP A 333 -3.92 -9.35 20.10
C ASP A 333 -2.58 -9.47 20.84
N THR A 334 -2.56 -9.09 22.11
CA THR A 334 -1.37 -9.17 22.96
C THR A 334 -0.97 -10.61 23.31
N GLY A 335 -1.75 -11.60 22.93
CA GLY A 335 -1.35 -13.02 22.93
C GLY A 335 -0.17 -13.29 21.99
N HIS A 336 -0.07 -12.54 20.89
CA HIS A 336 0.99 -12.69 19.92
C HIS A 336 2.26 -11.88 20.30
N PRO A 337 3.49 -12.51 20.29
CA PRO A 337 4.70 -11.83 20.73
C PRO A 337 5.03 -10.53 19.99
N ALA A 338 4.86 -10.52 18.65
CA ALA A 338 5.17 -9.33 17.84
C ALA A 338 4.17 -8.18 18.11
N VAL A 339 2.90 -8.48 18.46
CA VAL A 339 1.95 -7.45 18.88
C VAL A 339 2.31 -6.90 20.26
N ARG A 340 2.74 -7.76 21.20
CA ARG A 340 3.26 -7.27 22.50
C ARG A 340 4.45 -6.33 22.30
N GLU A 341 5.41 -6.71 21.44
CA GLU A 341 6.57 -5.87 21.15
C GLU A 341 6.17 -4.50 20.59
N PHE A 342 5.21 -4.46 19.67
CA PHE A 342 4.62 -3.24 19.14
C PHE A 342 3.96 -2.41 20.26
N ARG A 343 3.10 -3.03 21.07
CA ARG A 343 2.37 -2.38 22.15
C ARG A 343 3.31 -1.79 23.21
N ASP A 344 4.37 -2.52 23.56
CA ASP A 344 5.39 -2.07 24.51
C ASP A 344 6.16 -0.85 23.98
N ALA A 345 6.50 -0.86 22.68
CA ALA A 345 7.20 0.24 22.05
C ALA A 345 6.33 1.50 21.89
N THR A 346 5.03 1.32 21.76
CA THR A 346 4.07 2.41 21.53
C THR A 346 3.26 2.81 22.78
N LYS A 347 3.59 2.27 23.95
CA LYS A 347 2.86 2.52 25.20
C LYS A 347 2.71 4.00 25.60
N GLY A 348 3.62 4.87 25.13
CA GLY A 348 3.58 6.31 25.37
C GLY A 348 2.67 7.08 24.42
N LEU A 349 2.12 6.43 23.39
CA LEU A 349 1.20 7.05 22.45
C LEU A 349 -0.23 7.06 23.02
N LYS A 350 -0.96 8.14 22.81
CA LYS A 350 -2.33 8.31 23.32
C LYS A 350 -3.33 7.36 22.66
N THR A 351 -3.12 7.07 21.38
CA THR A 351 -4.02 6.24 20.59
C THR A 351 -3.24 5.12 19.90
N HIS A 352 -3.92 4.02 19.69
CA HIS A 352 -3.38 2.89 18.92
C HIS A 352 -4.36 2.53 17.81
N SER A 353 -3.81 2.15 16.65
CA SER A 353 -4.61 1.77 15.50
C SER A 353 -3.99 0.61 14.74
N GLN A 354 -4.80 0.00 13.89
CA GLN A 354 -4.35 -1.06 13.00
C GLN A 354 -3.29 -0.54 12.01
N TRP A 355 -3.50 0.65 11.45
CA TRP A 355 -2.54 1.31 10.58
C TRP A 355 -1.20 1.60 11.28
N GLN A 356 -1.22 1.87 12.58
CA GLN A 356 0.00 2.04 13.35
C GLN A 356 0.82 0.75 13.43
N LEU A 357 0.14 -0.40 13.64
CA LEU A 357 0.79 -1.72 13.61
C LEU A 357 1.31 -2.03 12.21
N GLU A 358 0.61 -1.66 11.15
CA GLU A 358 1.06 -1.86 9.77
C GLU A 358 2.28 -0.99 9.43
N GLY A 359 2.34 0.25 9.90
CA GLY A 359 3.54 1.08 9.76
C GLY A 359 4.76 0.52 10.52
N TRP A 360 4.55 -0.04 11.71
CA TRP A 360 5.56 -0.80 12.43
C TRP A 360 6.04 -2.01 11.62
N ALA A 361 5.14 -2.76 10.99
CA ALA A 361 5.46 -3.89 10.14
C ALA A 361 6.24 -3.47 8.89
N ALA A 362 5.89 -2.34 8.27
CA ALA A 362 6.59 -1.75 7.13
C ALA A 362 8.04 -1.39 7.47
N ALA A 363 8.27 -0.74 8.61
CA ALA A 363 9.61 -0.38 9.09
C ALA A 363 10.45 -1.62 9.44
N ARG A 364 9.82 -2.67 9.97
CA ARG A 364 10.46 -3.97 10.16
C ARG A 364 10.87 -4.57 8.82
N TRP A 365 9.99 -4.52 7.81
CA TRP A 365 10.29 -5.03 6.47
C TRP A 365 11.49 -4.33 5.83
N PHE A 366 11.51 -2.99 5.87
CA PHE A 366 12.71 -2.25 5.45
C PHE A 366 13.96 -2.68 6.22
N THR A 367 13.85 -2.89 7.54
CA THR A 367 14.98 -3.31 8.38
C THR A 367 15.53 -4.67 7.94
N ASP A 368 14.64 -5.64 7.65
CA ASP A 368 15.03 -6.97 7.19
C ASP A 368 15.69 -6.91 5.80
N ALA A 369 15.15 -6.07 4.89
CA ALA A 369 15.76 -5.79 3.59
C ALA A 369 17.14 -5.16 3.72
N ALA A 370 17.27 -4.12 4.53
CA ALA A 370 18.55 -3.42 4.73
C ALA A 370 19.61 -4.33 5.38
N LYS A 371 19.23 -5.16 6.36
CA LYS A 371 20.14 -6.17 6.95
C LYS A 371 20.64 -7.18 5.94
N SER A 372 19.81 -7.60 4.98
CA SER A 372 20.25 -8.50 3.92
C SER A 372 21.30 -7.86 3.00
N CYS A 373 21.30 -6.53 2.91
CA CYS A 373 22.23 -5.73 2.11
C CYS A 373 23.52 -5.32 2.87
N ALA A 374 23.63 -5.59 4.17
CA ALA A 374 24.72 -5.07 5.00
C ALA A 374 26.13 -5.40 4.49
N ARG A 375 26.30 -6.59 3.88
CA ARG A 375 27.61 -7.05 3.35
C ARG A 375 27.97 -6.44 1.99
N THR A 376 26.99 -6.04 1.17
CA THR A 376 27.17 -5.53 -0.19
C THR A 376 26.96 -4.03 -0.28
N GLY A 377 26.55 -3.39 0.80
CA GLY A 377 26.17 -1.99 0.87
C GLY A 377 24.66 -1.80 0.81
N ILE A 378 24.14 -1.02 1.77
CA ILE A 378 22.70 -0.71 1.86
C ILE A 378 22.39 0.41 0.87
N THR A 379 21.98 0.05 -0.33
CA THR A 379 21.63 0.96 -1.44
C THR A 379 20.17 0.76 -1.88
N ARG A 380 19.59 1.74 -2.58
CA ARG A 380 18.26 1.64 -3.20
C ARG A 380 18.14 0.35 -4.01
N ALA A 381 19.12 0.06 -4.86
CA ALA A 381 19.13 -1.12 -5.74
C ALA A 381 19.14 -2.43 -4.95
N CYS A 382 19.92 -2.54 -3.89
CA CYS A 382 19.96 -3.76 -3.07
C CYS A 382 18.64 -3.98 -2.33
N VAL A 383 18.10 -2.93 -1.73
CA VAL A 383 16.80 -2.98 -1.02
C VAL A 383 15.68 -3.34 -1.99
N ASP A 384 15.64 -2.73 -3.16
CA ASP A 384 14.67 -3.04 -4.22
C ASP A 384 14.78 -4.50 -4.69
N ALA A 385 16.00 -4.99 -4.89
CA ALA A 385 16.23 -6.39 -5.26
C ALA A 385 15.77 -7.38 -4.18
N TYR A 386 15.88 -7.03 -2.90
CA TYR A 386 15.31 -7.83 -1.80
C TYR A 386 13.77 -7.84 -1.89
N MET A 387 13.15 -6.69 -2.07
CA MET A 387 11.69 -6.57 -2.16
C MET A 387 11.12 -7.39 -3.33
N ASN A 388 11.76 -7.34 -4.50
CA ASN A 388 11.34 -8.11 -5.67
C ASN A 388 11.46 -9.64 -5.51
N ARG A 389 12.29 -10.12 -4.59
CA ARG A 389 12.44 -11.55 -4.28
C ARG A 389 11.69 -11.99 -3.04
N SER A 390 11.08 -11.04 -2.31
CA SER A 390 10.37 -11.32 -1.07
C SER A 390 9.05 -12.03 -1.38
N GLU A 391 8.94 -13.28 -1.00
CA GLU A 391 7.71 -14.08 -1.12
C GLU A 391 7.21 -14.46 0.28
N GLY A 392 5.92 -14.29 0.50
CA GLY A 392 5.27 -14.69 1.74
C GLY A 392 5.75 -13.95 2.99
N TYR A 393 6.19 -12.69 2.85
CA TYR A 393 6.65 -11.91 4.00
C TYR A 393 5.51 -11.63 4.99
N THR A 394 5.76 -11.87 6.27
CA THR A 394 4.72 -11.76 7.32
C THR A 394 5.03 -10.76 8.42
N ALA A 395 6.16 -10.05 8.38
CA ALA A 395 6.64 -9.20 9.47
C ALA A 395 6.61 -9.90 10.84
N GLY A 396 7.00 -11.19 10.88
CA GLY A 396 6.96 -12.00 12.09
C GLY A 396 5.55 -12.34 12.56
N GLY A 397 4.61 -12.52 11.63
CA GLY A 397 3.22 -12.91 11.89
C GLY A 397 2.28 -11.73 12.16
N LEU A 398 2.72 -10.49 11.90
CA LEU A 398 1.87 -9.30 11.95
C LEU A 398 1.01 -9.14 10.70
N LEU A 399 1.49 -9.59 9.55
CA LEU A 399 0.80 -9.53 8.27
C LEU A 399 0.41 -10.95 7.82
N LEU A 400 -0.63 -11.06 7.01
CA LEU A 400 -0.80 -12.20 6.12
C LEU A 400 0.37 -12.25 5.14
N PRO A 401 0.70 -13.42 4.56
CA PRO A 401 1.81 -13.52 3.60
C PRO A 401 1.66 -12.53 2.45
N VAL A 402 2.64 -11.63 2.30
CA VAL A 402 2.65 -10.58 1.28
C VAL A 402 3.54 -11.01 0.11
N GLU A 403 3.06 -10.82 -1.12
CA GLU A 403 3.75 -11.19 -2.36
C GLU A 403 3.67 -10.07 -3.39
N PHE A 404 4.68 -10.02 -4.28
CA PHE A 404 4.74 -9.14 -5.45
C PHE A 404 4.99 -9.94 -6.72
N LYS A 405 4.12 -10.89 -7.00
CA LYS A 405 4.14 -11.65 -8.25
C LYS A 405 3.57 -10.81 -9.38
N ARG A 406 4.29 -10.77 -10.51
CA ARG A 406 3.81 -10.09 -11.72
C ARG A 406 3.10 -11.10 -12.61
N LEU A 407 1.78 -11.14 -12.52
CA LEU A 407 0.97 -12.00 -13.38
C LEU A 407 0.60 -11.25 -14.66
N ALA A 408 0.71 -11.93 -15.81
CA ALA A 408 0.33 -11.35 -17.10
C ALA A 408 -1.19 -11.10 -17.21
N GLU A 409 -1.98 -11.93 -16.54
CA GLU A 409 -3.43 -11.83 -16.53
C GLU A 409 -3.96 -11.88 -15.08
N PRO A 410 -5.07 -11.20 -14.78
CA PRO A 410 -5.68 -11.27 -13.47
C PRO A 410 -6.19 -12.68 -13.20
N PRO A 411 -5.95 -13.25 -12.01
CA PRO A 411 -6.51 -14.54 -11.66
C PRO A 411 -8.04 -14.44 -11.57
N LYS A 412 -8.76 -15.45 -12.06
CA LYS A 412 -10.24 -15.49 -11.96
C LYS A 412 -10.69 -15.67 -10.52
N THR A 413 -9.95 -16.46 -9.77
CA THR A 413 -10.19 -16.76 -8.35
C THR A 413 -8.85 -16.76 -7.61
N THR A 414 -8.87 -16.34 -6.35
CA THR A 414 -7.74 -16.43 -5.44
C THR A 414 -8.18 -17.01 -4.10
N ARG A 415 -7.28 -17.74 -3.44
CA ARG A 415 -7.46 -18.09 -2.04
C ARG A 415 -6.98 -16.93 -1.20
N THR A 416 -7.92 -16.21 -0.60
CA THR A 416 -7.64 -15.02 0.19
C THR A 416 -8.04 -15.27 1.65
N CYS A 417 -7.14 -14.88 2.56
CA CYS A 417 -7.37 -14.93 4.00
C CYS A 417 -7.64 -13.52 4.54
N LEU A 418 -8.26 -13.44 5.71
CA LEU A 418 -8.50 -12.15 6.37
C LEU A 418 -8.39 -12.26 7.89
N SER A 419 -7.97 -11.17 8.50
CA SER A 419 -8.09 -10.89 9.92
C SER A 419 -9.44 -10.25 10.19
N VAL A 420 -10.14 -10.74 11.21
CA VAL A 420 -11.45 -10.22 11.61
C VAL A 420 -11.43 -9.94 13.10
N ALA A 421 -11.94 -8.79 13.51
CA ALA A 421 -12.15 -8.48 14.90
C ALA A 421 -13.52 -7.82 15.12
N ARG A 422 -14.11 -8.06 16.28
CA ARG A 422 -15.34 -7.43 16.74
C ARG A 422 -15.05 -6.60 17.98
N TRP A 423 -15.61 -5.41 18.03
CA TRP A 423 -15.57 -4.61 19.26
C TRP A 423 -16.47 -5.22 20.33
N GLN A 424 -15.96 -5.27 21.56
CA GLN A 424 -16.70 -5.69 22.76
C GLN A 424 -16.37 -4.74 23.89
N ASP A 425 -17.38 -4.12 24.47
CA ASP A 425 -17.20 -3.24 25.61
C ASP A 425 -16.48 -3.96 26.76
N GLY A 426 -15.53 -3.29 27.38
CA GLY A 426 -14.67 -3.85 28.42
C GLY A 426 -13.52 -4.76 27.93
N LYS A 427 -13.52 -5.19 26.65
CA LYS A 427 -12.45 -6.05 26.08
C LYS A 427 -11.70 -5.39 24.92
N GLY A 428 -12.33 -4.42 24.25
CA GLY A 428 -11.78 -3.82 23.03
C GLY A 428 -12.04 -4.66 21.77
N TRP A 429 -11.13 -4.61 20.82
CA TRP A 429 -11.18 -5.39 19.59
C TRP A 429 -10.77 -6.85 19.86
N VAL A 430 -11.72 -7.75 19.77
CA VAL A 430 -11.52 -9.19 20.00
C VAL A 430 -11.47 -9.90 18.64
N GLY A 431 -10.35 -10.58 18.36
CA GLY A 431 -10.17 -11.36 17.14
C GLY A 431 -11.23 -12.48 17.00
N GLN A 432 -11.71 -12.65 15.78
CA GLN A 432 -12.70 -13.67 15.41
C GLN A 432 -12.02 -14.72 14.54
N GLY A 433 -11.47 -15.76 15.16
CA GLY A 433 -10.72 -16.79 14.48
C GLY A 433 -9.24 -16.46 14.25
N ASP A 434 -8.56 -17.38 13.56
CA ASP A 434 -7.15 -17.24 13.16
C ASP A 434 -7.09 -16.67 11.74
N MET A 435 -6.41 -15.54 11.55
CA MET A 435 -6.28 -14.88 10.25
C MET A 435 -5.67 -15.79 9.17
N ASN A 436 -4.81 -16.73 9.54
CA ASN A 436 -4.20 -17.68 8.60
C ASN A 436 -5.10 -18.87 8.23
N ARG A 437 -6.25 -19.00 8.89
CA ARG A 437 -7.25 -20.06 8.67
C ARG A 437 -8.59 -19.53 8.18
N THR A 438 -8.87 -18.26 8.40
CA THR A 438 -10.08 -17.59 7.91
C THR A 438 -9.86 -17.23 6.44
N CYS A 439 -9.93 -18.24 5.56
CA CYS A 439 -9.57 -18.13 4.15
C CYS A 439 -10.68 -18.67 3.25
N PHE A 440 -10.88 -18.01 2.10
CA PHE A 440 -11.92 -18.35 1.14
C PHE A 440 -11.35 -18.33 -0.28
N ASP A 441 -11.82 -19.25 -1.10
CA ASP A 441 -11.60 -19.19 -2.56
C ASP A 441 -12.67 -18.27 -3.15
N VAL A 442 -12.25 -17.09 -3.61
CA VAL A 442 -13.15 -16.00 -4.02
C VAL A 442 -12.80 -15.46 -5.40
N PRO A 443 -13.79 -14.91 -6.13
CA PRO A 443 -13.52 -14.27 -7.41
C PRO A 443 -12.70 -13.00 -7.22
N GLN A 444 -11.93 -12.66 -8.25
CA GLN A 444 -11.31 -11.36 -8.42
C GLN A 444 -12.18 -10.51 -9.35
N LEU A 445 -12.58 -9.35 -8.88
CA LEU A 445 -13.50 -8.46 -9.59
C LEU A 445 -12.76 -7.22 -10.06
N ALA A 446 -12.79 -6.97 -11.37
CA ALA A 446 -12.22 -5.76 -11.95
C ALA A 446 -13.02 -4.51 -11.52
N TYR A 447 -12.35 -3.41 -11.29
CA TYR A 447 -12.97 -2.09 -11.12
C TYR A 447 -12.06 -1.01 -11.69
N GLU A 448 -12.66 0.09 -12.08
CA GLU A 448 -11.92 1.26 -12.51
C GLU A 448 -11.50 2.06 -11.26
N PRO A 449 -10.23 2.47 -11.13
CA PRO A 449 -9.71 3.19 -9.98
C PRO A 449 -10.30 4.58 -9.82
#